data_d392fe4f6d08b79a13c8b171eed42fef
#
_entry.id   d392fe4f6d08b79a13c8b171eed42fef
#
_cell.length_a   1.000
_cell.length_b   1.000
_cell.length_c   1.000
_cell.angle_alpha   90.00
_cell.angle_beta   90.00
_cell.angle_gamma   90.00
#
_symmetry.space_group_name_H-M   'P 1'
#
loop_
_entity.id
_entity.type
_entity.pdbx_description
1 polymer ?
#
loop_
_entity_poly.entity_id
_entity_poly.type
_entity_poly.pdbx_seq_one_letter_code
_entity_poly.pdbx_strand_id
1 'polypeptide(L)'
;SLDNFNARIFQIEKHKKEFDGLITRILGDDFQWTVEQRDSGNYYIKYTKNDVVHSSEGVGDGIWSIFTICAALFDAEPQTTIVIDEPELSVHPSLQKRLMTLFIEYAQTRQIVICTHSPYFINWAAIINGAQLVRIVKEGTDSKCYCLSNHCRSLFEGIAKDLNNPHTLGLEANEVFFLEDRIILVEGQED
;
A
#
# COMPACT_ATOMS: atom_id res chain seq x y z
N SER A 1 -17.11 0.78 -10.08
CA SER A 1 -17.98 1.96 -9.94
C SER A 1 -18.36 2.14 -8.47
N LEU A 2 -18.63 3.36 -8.03
CA LEU A 2 -19.06 3.70 -6.66
C LEU A 2 -20.30 2.91 -6.20
N ASP A 3 -21.20 2.57 -7.12
CA ASP A 3 -22.39 1.79 -6.83
C ASP A 3 -22.08 0.36 -6.34
N ASN A 4 -21.06 -0.28 -6.92
CA ASN A 4 -20.60 -1.59 -6.45
C ASN A 4 -19.95 -1.52 -5.07
N PHE A 5 -19.29 -0.40 -4.75
CA PHE A 5 -18.66 -0.24 -3.45
C PHE A 5 -19.70 -0.03 -2.34
N ASN A 6 -20.75 0.75 -2.57
CA ASN A 6 -21.83 0.95 -1.61
C ASN A 6 -22.53 -0.37 -1.25
N ALA A 7 -22.76 -1.24 -2.23
CA ALA A 7 -23.32 -2.57 -1.97
C ALA A 7 -22.36 -3.47 -1.18
N ARG A 8 -21.05 -3.37 -1.44
CA ARG A 8 -20.02 -4.12 -0.72
C ARG A 8 -19.86 -3.68 0.72
N ILE A 9 -19.88 -2.37 1.00
CA ILE A 9 -19.82 -1.83 2.38
C ILE A 9 -20.94 -2.43 3.23
N PHE A 10 -22.14 -2.54 2.73
CA PHE A 10 -23.26 -3.14 3.46
C PHE A 10 -23.03 -4.63 3.76
N GLN A 11 -22.39 -5.37 2.85
CA GLN A 11 -22.00 -6.76 3.13
C GLN A 11 -20.87 -6.84 4.17
N ILE A 12 -19.91 -5.94 4.09
CA ILE A 12 -18.79 -5.85 5.07
C ILE A 12 -19.33 -5.54 6.47
N GLU A 13 -20.38 -4.73 6.60
CA GLU A 13 -20.99 -4.44 7.90
C GLU A 13 -21.50 -5.69 8.62
N LYS A 14 -21.94 -6.72 7.88
CA LYS A 14 -22.33 -8.00 8.46
C LYS A 14 -21.15 -8.76 9.11
N HIS A 15 -19.93 -8.51 8.63
CA HIS A 15 -18.68 -9.07 9.13
C HIS A 15 -17.80 -7.99 9.77
N LYS A 16 -18.44 -6.96 10.33
CA LYS A 16 -17.78 -5.75 10.84
C LYS A 16 -16.60 -6.05 11.76
N LYS A 17 -16.74 -6.97 12.69
CA LYS A 17 -15.71 -7.30 13.67
C LYS A 17 -14.41 -7.79 13.02
N GLU A 18 -14.50 -8.59 11.98
CA GLU A 18 -13.33 -9.13 11.25
C GLU A 18 -12.71 -8.04 10.39
N PHE A 19 -13.54 -7.24 9.71
CA PHE A 19 -13.10 -6.12 8.90
C PHE A 19 -12.50 -4.99 9.75
N ASP A 20 -13.04 -4.70 10.95
CA ASP A 20 -12.48 -3.74 11.90
C ASP A 20 -11.03 -4.09 12.24
N GLY A 21 -10.71 -5.38 12.35
CA GLY A 21 -9.34 -5.81 12.57
C GLY A 21 -8.36 -5.37 11.48
N LEU A 22 -8.79 -5.28 10.22
CA LEU A 22 -7.97 -4.75 9.12
C LEU A 22 -7.86 -3.24 9.18
N ILE A 23 -8.97 -2.55 9.34
CA ILE A 23 -9.03 -1.09 9.39
C ILE A 23 -8.22 -0.53 10.56
N THR A 24 -8.36 -1.11 11.75
CA THR A 24 -7.62 -0.72 12.95
C THR A 24 -6.10 -0.84 12.77
N ARG A 25 -5.64 -1.87 12.09
CA ARG A 25 -4.21 -2.05 11.78
C ARG A 25 -3.65 -0.91 10.92
N ILE A 26 -4.47 -0.31 10.07
CA ILE A 26 -4.05 0.79 9.18
C ILE A 26 -4.30 2.14 9.85
N LEU A 27 -5.51 2.40 10.34
CA LEU A 27 -5.95 3.72 10.79
C LEU A 27 -5.75 3.98 12.29
N GLY A 28 -5.59 2.92 13.09
CA GLY A 28 -5.41 2.97 14.55
C GLY A 28 -6.66 2.56 15.32
N ASP A 29 -6.49 2.28 16.63
CA ASP A 29 -7.55 1.76 17.51
C ASP A 29 -8.61 2.81 17.83
N ASP A 30 -8.30 4.09 17.68
CA ASP A 30 -9.18 5.23 17.89
C ASP A 30 -10.13 5.48 16.71
N PHE A 31 -9.99 4.70 15.63
CA PHE A 31 -10.83 4.83 14.44
C PHE A 31 -12.08 3.95 14.55
N GLN A 32 -13.23 4.60 14.63
CA GLN A 32 -14.54 3.94 14.64
C GLN A 32 -15.34 4.36 13.42
N TRP A 33 -16.07 3.45 12.82
CA TRP A 33 -16.87 3.71 11.63
C TRP A 33 -18.21 2.99 11.68
N THR A 34 -19.18 3.58 10.96
CA THR A 34 -20.51 3.01 10.71
C THR A 34 -20.91 3.26 9.28
N VAL A 35 -21.83 2.43 8.77
CA VAL A 35 -22.49 2.67 7.49
C VAL A 35 -23.83 3.32 7.77
N GLU A 36 -24.10 4.44 7.12
CA GLU A 36 -25.38 5.13 7.21
C GLU A 36 -25.99 5.27 5.80
N GLN A 37 -27.31 5.37 5.71
CA GLN A 37 -28.03 5.55 4.47
C GLN A 37 -28.57 6.97 4.39
N ARG A 38 -28.43 7.59 3.22
CA ARG A 38 -29.03 8.90 2.93
C ARG A 38 -30.51 8.74 2.55
N ASP A 39 -31.25 9.83 2.60
CA ASP A 39 -32.64 9.90 2.11
C ASP A 39 -32.74 9.52 0.62
N SER A 40 -31.66 9.73 -0.15
CA SER A 40 -31.55 9.30 -1.54
C SER A 40 -31.37 7.78 -1.73
N GLY A 41 -31.24 7.01 -0.65
CA GLY A 41 -31.00 5.57 -0.67
C GLY A 41 -29.54 5.14 -0.77
N ASN A 42 -28.60 6.07 -1.00
CA ASN A 42 -27.18 5.77 -1.10
C ASN A 42 -26.55 5.59 0.29
N TYR A 43 -25.64 4.62 0.41
CA TYR A 43 -24.89 4.39 1.63
C TYR A 43 -23.63 5.26 1.68
N TYR A 44 -23.23 5.63 2.88
CA TYR A 44 -21.99 6.35 3.13
C TYR A 44 -21.33 5.90 4.43
N ILE A 45 -20.01 6.09 4.52
CA ILE A 45 -19.25 5.83 5.74
C ILE A 45 -19.26 7.08 6.58
N LYS A 46 -19.63 6.92 7.86
CA LYS A 46 -19.39 7.88 8.91
C LYS A 46 -18.32 7.33 9.82
N TYR A 47 -17.34 8.12 10.18
CA TYR A 47 -16.30 7.69 11.09
C TYR A 47 -16.01 8.73 12.16
N THR A 48 -15.51 8.23 13.28
CA THR A 48 -15.06 9.05 14.41
C THR A 48 -13.58 8.78 14.61
N LYS A 49 -12.80 9.84 14.75
CA LYS A 49 -11.40 9.80 15.12
C LYS A 49 -11.11 10.94 16.09
N ASN A 50 -10.44 10.64 17.23
CA ASN A 50 -10.17 11.62 18.30
C ASN A 50 -11.44 12.36 18.73
N ASP A 51 -12.55 11.65 18.91
CA ASP A 51 -13.87 12.19 19.31
C ASP A 51 -14.51 13.17 18.30
N VAL A 52 -13.92 13.32 17.10
CA VAL A 52 -14.48 14.14 16.02
C VAL A 52 -15.18 13.24 15.01
N VAL A 53 -16.45 13.55 14.75
CA VAL A 53 -17.27 12.81 13.77
C VAL A 53 -17.08 13.40 12.39
N HIS A 54 -16.81 12.53 11.43
CA HIS A 54 -16.67 12.87 10.02
C HIS A 54 -17.63 12.02 9.16
N SER A 55 -18.19 12.62 8.12
CA SER A 55 -18.96 11.89 7.10
C SER A 55 -18.12 11.75 5.83
N SER A 56 -18.44 10.77 4.99
CA SER A 56 -17.72 10.54 3.73
C SER A 56 -17.79 11.72 2.74
N GLU A 57 -18.62 12.72 2.97
CA GLU A 57 -18.62 13.96 2.19
C GLU A 57 -17.49 14.92 2.56
N GLY A 58 -16.96 14.81 3.78
CA GLY A 58 -15.79 15.56 4.26
C GLY A 58 -14.56 14.70 4.49
N VAL A 59 -14.64 13.41 4.12
CA VAL A 59 -13.54 12.47 4.25
C VAL A 59 -12.55 12.73 3.11
N GLY A 60 -11.30 12.97 3.47
CA GLY A 60 -10.23 12.98 2.47
C GLY A 60 -10.20 11.66 1.69
N ASP A 61 -9.96 11.73 0.40
CA ASP A 61 -9.93 10.60 -0.53
C ASP A 61 -9.07 9.42 -0.05
N GLY A 62 -8.08 9.70 0.81
CA GLY A 62 -7.18 8.69 1.36
C GLY A 62 -7.85 7.65 2.27
N ILE A 63 -8.80 8.04 3.11
CA ILE A 63 -9.53 7.07 3.95
C ILE A 63 -10.41 6.19 3.08
N TRP A 64 -11.06 6.79 2.08
CA TRP A 64 -11.85 6.06 1.12
C TRP A 64 -11.04 5.03 0.32
N SER A 65 -9.83 5.42 -0.12
CA SER A 65 -8.88 4.51 -0.78
C SER A 65 -8.52 3.34 0.12
N ILE A 66 -8.22 3.60 1.40
CA ILE A 66 -7.90 2.55 2.38
C ILE A 66 -9.06 1.59 2.56
N PHE A 67 -10.29 2.08 2.72
CA PHE A 67 -11.47 1.22 2.84
C PHE A 67 -11.68 0.35 1.61
N THR A 68 -11.51 0.92 0.41
CA THR A 68 -11.66 0.19 -0.85
C THR A 68 -10.62 -0.92 -0.98
N ILE A 69 -9.36 -0.62 -0.65
CA ILE A 69 -8.26 -1.59 -0.67
C ILE A 69 -8.51 -2.70 0.37
N CYS A 70 -8.83 -2.33 1.61
CA CYS A 70 -9.13 -3.30 2.65
C CYS A 70 -10.32 -4.19 2.30
N ALA A 71 -11.38 -3.63 1.68
CA ALA A 71 -12.52 -4.40 1.21
C ALA A 71 -12.13 -5.39 0.11
N ALA A 72 -11.28 -4.98 -0.84
CA ALA A 72 -10.80 -5.86 -1.89
C ALA A 72 -9.95 -7.02 -1.33
N LEU A 73 -9.11 -6.75 -0.33
CA LEU A 73 -8.32 -7.78 0.35
C LEU A 73 -9.21 -8.74 1.16
N PHE A 74 -10.19 -8.19 1.88
CA PHE A 74 -11.10 -8.95 2.73
C PHE A 74 -11.95 -9.93 1.93
N ASP A 75 -12.50 -9.49 0.79
CA ASP A 75 -13.36 -10.31 -0.06
C ASP A 75 -12.60 -11.32 -0.94
N ALA A 76 -11.29 -11.13 -1.09
CA ALA A 76 -10.50 -11.97 -1.99
C ALA A 76 -10.31 -13.37 -1.44
N GLU A 77 -10.69 -14.38 -2.22
CA GLU A 77 -10.42 -15.78 -1.91
C GLU A 77 -8.92 -16.12 -2.05
N PRO A 78 -8.41 -17.14 -1.32
CA PRO A 78 -7.08 -17.66 -1.55
C PRO A 78 -6.85 -18.04 -3.02
N GLN A 79 -5.60 -17.92 -3.49
CA GLN A 79 -5.17 -18.21 -4.88
C GLN A 79 -5.76 -17.27 -5.95
N THR A 80 -6.33 -16.13 -5.55
CA THR A 80 -6.77 -15.08 -6.49
C THR A 80 -5.66 -14.06 -6.74
N THR A 81 -5.80 -13.30 -7.82
CA THR A 81 -4.94 -12.16 -8.13
C THR A 81 -5.67 -10.85 -7.82
N ILE A 82 -5.04 -10.00 -7.04
CA ILE A 82 -5.52 -8.64 -6.73
C ILE A 82 -4.58 -7.66 -7.41
N VAL A 83 -5.12 -6.80 -8.25
CA VAL A 83 -4.37 -5.72 -8.92
C VAL A 83 -4.79 -4.40 -8.31
N ILE A 84 -3.82 -3.62 -7.84
CA ILE A 84 -4.03 -2.33 -7.19
C ILE A 84 -3.21 -1.30 -7.96
N ASP A 85 -3.90 -0.29 -8.47
CA ASP A 85 -3.30 0.82 -9.21
C ASP A 85 -3.27 2.06 -8.33
N GLU A 86 -2.10 2.66 -8.21
CA GLU A 86 -1.81 3.87 -7.43
C GLU A 86 -2.39 3.87 -6.01
N PRO A 87 -2.07 2.86 -5.16
CA PRO A 87 -2.60 2.78 -3.79
C PRO A 87 -2.15 3.96 -2.89
N GLU A 88 -1.19 4.74 -3.32
CA GLU A 88 -0.70 5.95 -2.66
C GLU A 88 -1.61 7.16 -2.78
N LEU A 89 -2.54 7.19 -3.73
CA LEU A 89 -3.38 8.36 -3.99
C LEU A 89 -4.08 8.85 -2.73
N SER A 90 -3.77 10.08 -2.34
CA SER A 90 -4.28 10.76 -1.13
C SER A 90 -3.98 10.04 0.19
N VAL A 91 -3.12 9.03 0.21
CA VAL A 91 -2.76 8.26 1.40
C VAL A 91 -1.44 8.76 1.98
N HIS A 92 -1.46 9.12 3.27
CA HIS A 92 -0.26 9.59 3.98
C HIS A 92 0.84 8.50 3.99
N PRO A 93 2.13 8.84 3.84
CA PRO A 93 3.24 7.88 3.79
C PRO A 93 3.25 6.84 4.92
N SER A 94 2.93 7.24 6.14
CA SER A 94 2.86 6.29 7.28
C SER A 94 1.78 5.22 7.10
N LEU A 95 0.67 5.55 6.43
CA LEU A 95 -0.41 4.61 6.14
C LEU A 95 -0.06 3.72 4.95
N GLN A 96 0.69 4.23 3.96
CA GLN A 96 1.23 3.44 2.86
C GLN A 96 2.14 2.32 3.37
N LYS A 97 3.03 2.61 4.33
CA LYS A 97 3.88 1.60 4.99
C LYS A 97 3.05 0.51 5.69
N ARG A 98 1.96 0.89 6.37
CA ARG A 98 1.06 -0.08 7.01
C ARG A 98 0.30 -0.91 5.98
N LEU A 99 -0.18 -0.31 4.89
CA LEU A 99 -0.79 -1.03 3.77
C LEU A 99 0.19 -2.03 3.15
N MET A 100 1.46 -1.64 2.96
CA MET A 100 2.47 -2.55 2.42
C MET A 100 2.67 -3.78 3.31
N THR A 101 2.66 -3.62 4.64
CA THR A 101 2.71 -4.74 5.58
C THR A 101 1.53 -5.68 5.39
N LEU A 102 0.33 -5.14 5.21
CA LEU A 102 -0.87 -5.91 4.94
C LEU A 102 -0.79 -6.65 3.59
N PHE A 103 -0.28 -6.00 2.54
CA PHE A 103 -0.09 -6.63 1.23
C PHE A 103 0.86 -7.83 1.31
N ILE A 104 1.97 -7.72 2.04
CA ILE A 104 2.92 -8.83 2.23
C ILE A 104 2.25 -10.02 2.92
N GLU A 105 1.41 -9.78 3.91
CA GLU A 105 0.67 -10.82 4.62
C GLU A 105 -0.32 -11.53 3.69
N TYR A 106 -1.12 -10.77 2.95
CA TYR A 106 -2.09 -11.33 2.00
C TYR A 106 -1.41 -12.04 0.82
N ALA A 107 -0.21 -11.62 0.45
CA ALA A 107 0.59 -12.25 -0.61
C ALA A 107 1.06 -13.68 -0.26
N GLN A 108 0.96 -14.11 0.99
CA GLN A 108 1.25 -15.50 1.38
C GLN A 108 0.29 -16.52 0.75
N THR A 109 -0.92 -16.10 0.42
CA THR A 109 -1.97 -16.98 -0.13
C THR A 109 -2.59 -16.46 -1.41
N ARG A 110 -2.23 -15.27 -1.86
CA ARG A 110 -2.77 -14.56 -3.04
C ARG A 110 -1.66 -13.95 -3.86
N GLN A 111 -1.92 -13.63 -5.11
CA GLN A 111 -1.02 -12.79 -5.90
C GLN A 111 -1.45 -11.33 -5.74
N ILE A 112 -0.55 -10.48 -5.24
CA ILE A 112 -0.77 -9.04 -5.15
C ILE A 112 0.10 -8.36 -6.21
N VAL A 113 -0.52 -7.59 -7.09
CA VAL A 113 0.16 -6.78 -8.11
C VAL A 113 -0.12 -5.32 -7.81
N ILE A 114 0.92 -4.52 -7.64
CA ILE A 114 0.82 -3.11 -7.31
C ILE A 114 1.48 -2.30 -8.42
N CYS A 115 0.74 -1.37 -9.02
CA CYS A 115 1.29 -0.34 -9.88
C CYS A 115 1.39 0.94 -9.04
N THR A 116 2.59 1.49 -8.87
CA THR A 116 2.80 2.61 -7.95
C THR A 116 3.94 3.52 -8.38
N HIS A 117 3.83 4.79 -8.02
CA HIS A 117 4.90 5.78 -8.08
C HIS A 117 5.51 6.06 -6.70
N SER A 118 5.03 5.39 -5.64
CA SER A 118 5.49 5.61 -4.28
C SER A 118 6.60 4.65 -3.86
N PRO A 119 7.73 5.16 -3.32
CA PRO A 119 8.80 4.32 -2.78
C PRO A 119 8.35 3.49 -1.57
N TYR A 120 7.30 3.90 -0.85
CA TYR A 120 6.79 3.22 0.33
C TYR A 120 6.13 1.87 0.05
N PHE A 121 5.81 1.58 -1.23
CA PHE A 121 5.33 0.26 -1.66
C PHE A 121 6.44 -0.64 -2.20
N ILE A 122 7.72 -0.25 -2.02
CA ILE A 122 8.85 -1.14 -2.27
C ILE A 122 9.36 -1.68 -0.95
N ASN A 123 9.28 -2.98 -0.79
CA ASN A 123 9.80 -3.67 0.39
C ASN A 123 10.93 -4.60 -0.01
N TRP A 124 12.16 -4.24 0.37
CA TRP A 124 13.36 -5.00 0.01
C TRP A 124 13.37 -6.40 0.60
N ALA A 125 12.85 -6.58 1.81
CA ALA A 125 12.75 -7.90 2.40
C ALA A 125 11.80 -8.81 1.58
N ALA A 126 10.69 -8.29 1.11
CA ALA A 126 9.78 -9.03 0.23
C ALA A 126 10.45 -9.36 -1.12
N ILE A 127 11.22 -8.42 -1.69
CA ILE A 127 11.94 -8.62 -2.96
C ILE A 127 13.01 -9.72 -2.81
N ILE A 128 13.78 -9.71 -1.73
CA ILE A 128 14.76 -10.75 -1.41
C ILE A 128 14.07 -12.12 -1.27
N ASN A 129 12.88 -12.15 -0.65
CA ASN A 129 12.09 -13.36 -0.45
C ASN A 129 11.23 -13.75 -1.66
N GLY A 130 11.45 -13.15 -2.85
CA GLY A 130 10.86 -13.62 -4.10
C GLY A 130 9.85 -12.70 -4.77
N ALA A 131 9.48 -11.57 -4.15
CA ALA A 131 8.65 -10.59 -4.84
C ALA A 131 9.38 -10.04 -6.07
N GLN A 132 8.63 -9.76 -7.13
CA GLN A 132 9.16 -9.20 -8.37
C GLN A 132 9.05 -7.68 -8.35
N LEU A 133 10.13 -7.01 -8.74
CA LEU A 133 10.14 -5.58 -9.00
C LEU A 133 10.30 -5.35 -10.50
N VAL A 134 9.38 -4.59 -11.08
CA VAL A 134 9.37 -4.26 -12.51
C VAL A 134 9.33 -2.75 -12.66
N ARG A 135 10.25 -2.19 -13.42
CA ARG A 135 10.25 -0.79 -13.84
C ARG A 135 9.73 -0.68 -15.27
N ILE A 136 8.73 0.17 -15.48
CA ILE A 136 8.19 0.48 -16.80
C ILE A 136 8.72 1.87 -17.20
N VAL A 137 9.37 1.95 -18.37
CA VAL A 137 9.95 3.18 -18.90
C VAL A 137 9.41 3.43 -20.30
N LYS A 138 9.00 4.67 -20.58
CA LYS A 138 8.60 5.10 -21.91
C LYS A 138 9.85 5.49 -22.70
N GLU A 139 10.07 4.81 -23.83
CA GLU A 139 11.14 5.11 -24.78
C GLU A 139 10.52 5.47 -26.15
N GLY A 140 10.44 6.76 -26.45
CA GLY A 140 9.76 7.24 -27.67
C GLY A 140 8.27 6.93 -27.65
N THR A 141 7.79 6.11 -28.58
CA THR A 141 6.39 5.65 -28.67
C THR A 141 6.13 4.35 -27.89
N ASP A 142 7.19 3.64 -27.49
CA ASP A 142 7.10 2.31 -26.91
C ASP A 142 7.28 2.37 -25.39
N SER A 143 6.74 1.35 -24.70
CA SER A 143 6.99 1.14 -23.28
C SER A 143 7.82 -0.12 -23.10
N LYS A 144 8.91 -0.02 -22.34
CA LYS A 144 9.77 -1.15 -22.00
C LYS A 144 9.66 -1.53 -20.54
N CYS A 145 9.65 -2.83 -20.27
CA CYS A 145 9.62 -3.41 -18.94
C CYS A 145 11.00 -3.93 -18.55
N TYR A 146 11.53 -3.46 -17.43
CA TYR A 146 12.78 -3.93 -16.86
C TYR A 146 12.50 -4.66 -15.56
N CYS A 147 12.76 -5.96 -15.54
CA CYS A 147 12.62 -6.79 -14.33
C CYS A 147 13.93 -6.79 -13.54
N LEU A 148 13.84 -6.74 -12.22
CA LEU A 148 15.00 -6.91 -11.36
C LEU A 148 15.59 -8.32 -11.55
N SER A 149 16.86 -8.38 -12.01
CA SER A 149 17.53 -9.67 -12.24
C SER A 149 17.90 -10.35 -10.91
N ASN A 150 18.09 -11.69 -10.95
CA ASN A 150 18.56 -12.44 -9.78
C ASN A 150 19.95 -11.97 -9.33
N HIS A 151 20.80 -11.53 -10.25
CA HIS A 151 22.11 -10.97 -9.94
C HIS A 151 21.98 -9.66 -9.15
N CYS A 152 21.13 -8.73 -9.61
CA CYS A 152 20.86 -7.49 -8.85
C CYS A 152 20.25 -7.82 -7.47
N ARG A 153 19.34 -8.79 -7.40
CA ARG A 153 18.74 -9.22 -6.13
C ARG A 153 19.81 -9.67 -5.12
N SER A 154 20.78 -10.49 -5.55
CA SER A 154 21.86 -10.96 -4.66
C SER A 154 22.78 -9.83 -4.18
N LEU A 155 22.99 -8.78 -5.00
CA LEU A 155 23.72 -7.59 -4.58
C LEU A 155 22.97 -6.84 -3.47
N PHE A 156 21.65 -6.71 -3.61
CA PHE A 156 20.80 -6.06 -2.60
C PHE A 156 20.70 -6.85 -1.30
N GLU A 157 20.85 -8.18 -1.31
CA GLU A 157 20.93 -8.96 -0.06
C GLU A 157 22.09 -8.54 0.84
N GLY A 158 23.22 -8.18 0.25
CA GLY A 158 24.36 -7.63 0.98
C GLY A 158 24.04 -6.28 1.62
N ILE A 159 23.46 -5.39 0.84
CA ILE A 159 23.08 -4.03 1.27
C ILE A 159 21.95 -4.06 2.30
N ALA A 160 20.95 -4.92 2.12
CA ALA A 160 19.80 -5.02 3.01
C ALA A 160 20.17 -5.52 4.42
N LYS A 161 21.28 -6.25 4.56
CA LYS A 161 21.81 -6.65 5.88
C LYS A 161 22.40 -5.47 6.65
N ASP A 162 22.85 -4.43 5.93
CA ASP A 162 23.43 -3.20 6.49
C ASP A 162 22.45 -2.03 6.60
N LEU A 163 21.18 -2.20 6.16
CA LEU A 163 20.14 -1.16 6.29
C LEU A 163 19.82 -0.75 7.74
N ASN A 164 20.34 -1.48 8.73
CA ASN A 164 20.34 -1.08 10.14
C ASN A 164 21.51 -0.18 10.51
N ASN A 165 22.38 0.18 9.57
CA ASN A 165 23.48 1.09 9.82
C ASN A 165 22.93 2.54 9.88
N PRO A 166 22.99 3.22 11.04
CA PRO A 166 22.47 4.58 11.22
C PRO A 166 23.21 5.64 10.39
N HIS A 167 24.32 5.29 9.75
CA HIS A 167 25.12 6.17 8.91
C HIS A 167 24.68 6.22 7.44
N THR A 168 23.76 5.37 7.01
CA THR A 168 23.14 5.49 5.69
C THR A 168 22.11 6.62 5.76
N LEU A 169 22.50 7.81 5.39
CA LEU A 169 21.82 9.10 5.08
C LEU A 169 20.34 9.32 5.49
N GLY A 170 19.76 8.61 6.45
CA GLY A 170 18.38 8.85 6.89
C GLY A 170 17.27 8.63 5.83
N LEU A 171 17.67 8.27 4.60
CA LEU A 171 16.77 7.89 3.53
C LEU A 171 16.66 6.36 3.49
N GLU A 172 15.46 5.83 3.43
CA GLU A 172 15.30 4.42 3.12
C GLU A 172 15.83 4.17 1.70
N ALA A 173 16.49 3.03 1.45
CA ALA A 173 17.08 2.72 0.14
C ALA A 173 16.06 2.80 -1.02
N ASN A 174 14.79 2.57 -0.73
CA ASN A 174 13.69 2.75 -1.65
C ASN A 174 13.46 4.22 -2.04
N GLU A 175 13.65 5.19 -1.15
CA GLU A 175 13.49 6.61 -1.46
C GLU A 175 14.56 7.07 -2.46
N VAL A 176 15.80 6.62 -2.30
CA VAL A 176 16.91 6.94 -3.21
C VAL A 176 16.65 6.39 -4.63
N PHE A 177 16.02 5.24 -4.75
CA PHE A 177 15.78 4.59 -6.04
C PHE A 177 14.75 5.32 -6.92
N PHE A 178 13.89 6.15 -6.32
CA PHE A 178 12.82 6.88 -7.03
C PHE A 178 13.14 8.34 -7.32
N LEU A 179 14.14 8.89 -6.64
CA LEU A 179 14.39 10.34 -6.73
C LEU A 179 15.22 10.74 -7.94
N GLU A 180 16.04 9.82 -8.51
CA GLU A 180 16.97 10.19 -9.58
C GLU A 180 17.13 9.10 -10.64
N ASP A 181 17.32 9.52 -11.91
CA ASP A 181 17.62 8.61 -13.02
C ASP A 181 19.04 8.05 -12.97
N ARG A 182 19.92 8.63 -12.14
CA ARG A 182 21.31 8.20 -11.96
C ARG A 182 21.67 8.24 -10.50
N ILE A 183 22.13 7.12 -9.98
CA ILE A 183 22.61 6.99 -8.59
C ILE A 183 24.14 6.75 -8.64
N ILE A 184 24.88 7.57 -7.93
CA ILE A 184 26.30 7.36 -7.69
C ILE A 184 26.44 6.80 -6.27
N LEU A 185 26.90 5.57 -6.17
CA LEU A 185 27.25 4.97 -4.89
C LEU A 185 28.69 5.43 -4.53
N VAL A 186 28.83 6.06 -3.39
CA VAL A 186 30.12 6.42 -2.82
C VAL A 186 30.32 5.63 -1.53
N GLU A 187 31.51 5.10 -1.35
CA GLU A 187 31.92 4.51 -0.07
C GLU A 187 32.10 5.64 0.93
N GLY A 188 31.37 5.59 2.05
CA GLY A 188 31.54 6.55 3.14
C GLY A 188 32.86 6.31 3.83
N GLN A 189 33.65 7.38 4.08
CA GLN A 189 34.77 7.28 4.99
C GLN A 189 34.22 7.23 6.41
N GLU A 190 34.58 6.18 7.13
CA GLU A 190 34.49 6.17 8.60
C GLU A 190 35.61 7.08 9.12
N ASP A 191 35.27 8.19 9.78
CA ASP A 191 36.14 8.93 10.67
C ASP A 191 35.88 8.47 12.10
#